data_57953cb6fcbfb9473c990bcce232726b
#
_entry.id   57953cb6fcbfb9473c990bcce232726b
#
_cell.length_a   1.000
_cell.length_b   1.000
_cell.length_c   1.000
_cell.angle_alpha   90.00
_cell.angle_beta   90.00
_cell.angle_gamma   90.00
#
_symmetry.space_group_name_H-M   'P 1'
#
loop_
_entity.id
_entity.type
_entity.pdbx_description
1 polymer ?
#
loop_
_entity_poly.entity_id
_entity_poly.type
_entity_poly.pdbx_seq_one_letter_code
_entity_poly.pdbx_strand_id
1 'polypeptide(L)'
;MIKIVAGASVEAASGDVLVVPTLSGPTWGAGADWVVATLGEWVEEYLAAQEFTGKVGQMATVPGGEAVDYGRVMFIGLGDEVDAEALRRAAGTAGRALSKYPSVVTTLHELEIEDAAECVAFGFISGQYRFDKYLSDPKPARTETLTLAGADATAMAAAERGSIVAAGVSLARDLINEPANAKPPTYLAAVAEEIAADTGLEITVYDKDACVEERFGGLLGVGAGAVNPPRMVVLRHEPDGAKASVVLVGKGIVFDSGGLSLKPPAAMETMKTDMSGAAAVFGAMEAVARLEVPVKVIAITPLTENMPSGGALRPGDVLRARNGKTIEVLNTDAEGRLVLADGLSLAVEEEPDLIVDIATLTGACKIALGPSIGGVLGNDDAAIRAVTAAAARAGEKVWTLPLEEEYAPLIESPIADVKNTGGRFGGAITAGLFLGCLLY
;
A
#
# COMPACT_ATOMS: atom_id res chain seq x y z
N MET A 1 12.16 -1.80 14.00
CA MET A 1 11.60 -0.52 13.46
C MET A 1 12.58 0.60 13.79
N ILE A 2 12.77 1.58 12.89
CA ILE A 2 13.64 2.75 13.13
C ILE A 2 13.01 3.59 14.24
N LYS A 3 13.80 3.95 15.25
CA LYS A 3 13.35 4.83 16.32
C LYS A 3 13.46 6.29 15.86
N ILE A 4 12.35 7.03 15.85
CA ILE A 4 12.37 8.49 15.60
C ILE A 4 12.38 9.22 16.94
N VAL A 5 13.28 10.20 17.08
CA VAL A 5 13.46 10.95 18.32
C VAL A 5 13.62 12.44 18.05
N ALA A 6 13.18 13.27 18.99
CA ALA A 6 13.56 14.68 19.03
C ALA A 6 15.02 14.81 19.42
N GLY A 7 15.74 15.70 18.76
CA GLY A 7 17.12 16.06 19.10
C GLY A 7 17.25 17.48 19.58
N ALA A 8 18.45 17.83 20.03
CA ALA A 8 18.88 19.22 20.17
C ALA A 8 18.86 19.93 18.80
N SER A 9 19.10 21.26 18.78
CA SER A 9 19.26 21.99 17.51
C SER A 9 20.37 21.37 16.66
N VAL A 10 20.39 21.67 15.37
CA VAL A 10 21.38 21.10 14.44
C VAL A 10 22.81 21.37 14.84
N GLU A 11 23.05 22.49 15.54
CA GLU A 11 24.38 22.89 16.04
C GLU A 11 24.83 22.07 17.26
N ALA A 12 23.89 21.51 18.02
CA ALA A 12 24.16 20.82 19.28
C ALA A 12 23.89 19.32 19.22
N ALA A 13 23.29 18.83 18.15
CA ALA A 13 23.06 17.41 17.91
C ALA A 13 24.31 16.75 17.33
N SER A 14 24.37 15.40 17.41
CA SER A 14 25.48 14.60 16.86
C SER A 14 24.94 13.32 16.23
N GLY A 15 25.68 12.77 15.27
CA GLY A 15 25.30 11.54 14.60
C GLY A 15 26.29 11.12 13.51
N ASP A 16 26.07 9.93 12.95
CA ASP A 16 26.92 9.46 11.84
C ASP A 16 26.74 10.33 10.58
N VAL A 17 25.50 10.75 10.30
CA VAL A 17 25.16 11.57 9.14
C VAL A 17 24.10 12.59 9.49
N LEU A 18 24.35 13.86 9.13
CA LEU A 18 23.34 14.91 9.07
C LEU A 18 22.77 14.99 7.64
N VAL A 19 21.47 15.08 7.50
CA VAL A 19 20.77 15.30 6.22
C VAL A 19 20.13 16.69 6.23
N VAL A 20 20.50 17.51 5.26
CA VAL A 20 20.01 18.89 5.13
C VAL A 20 19.36 19.12 3.75
N PRO A 21 18.26 19.89 3.67
CA PRO A 21 17.59 20.21 2.41
C PRO A 21 18.35 21.23 1.58
N THR A 22 18.26 21.10 0.27
CA THR A 22 18.77 22.09 -0.70
C THR A 22 17.74 22.25 -1.82
N LEU A 23 17.43 23.48 -2.17
CA LEU A 23 16.56 23.79 -3.31
C LEU A 23 17.39 23.96 -4.59
N SER A 24 16.74 24.01 -5.73
CA SER A 24 17.41 24.25 -7.01
C SER A 24 18.14 25.61 -7.03
N GLY A 25 19.27 25.64 -7.72
CA GLY A 25 20.05 26.84 -7.92
C GLY A 25 21.15 27.17 -6.91
N PRO A 26 21.81 26.25 -6.23
CA PRO A 26 21.60 25.65 -4.92
C PRO A 26 21.31 26.71 -3.85
N THR A 27 20.07 26.76 -3.41
CA THR A 27 19.63 27.58 -2.27
C THR A 27 19.62 26.71 -1.02
N TRP A 28 20.23 27.17 0.05
CA TRP A 28 20.35 26.43 1.31
C TRP A 28 19.01 26.43 2.05
N GLY A 29 18.53 25.25 2.43
CA GLY A 29 17.38 25.11 3.32
C GLY A 29 17.79 24.99 4.78
N ALA A 30 16.84 24.65 5.65
CA ALA A 30 17.01 24.61 7.10
C ALA A 30 18.26 23.81 7.52
N GLY A 31 19.17 24.46 8.25
CA GLY A 31 20.43 23.90 8.74
C GLY A 31 21.54 23.76 7.68
N ALA A 32 21.24 23.87 6.39
CA ALA A 32 22.26 23.78 5.35
C ALA A 32 23.17 25.02 5.31
N ASP A 33 22.59 26.19 5.52
CA ASP A 33 23.31 27.46 5.66
C ASP A 33 24.30 27.43 6.81
N TRP A 34 23.91 26.92 7.99
CA TRP A 34 24.80 26.74 9.12
C TRP A 34 25.96 25.79 8.79
N VAL A 35 25.67 24.66 8.13
CA VAL A 35 26.68 23.68 7.71
C VAL A 35 27.71 24.34 6.78
N VAL A 36 27.25 25.04 5.74
CA VAL A 36 28.14 25.71 4.78
C VAL A 36 28.98 26.77 5.46
N ALA A 37 28.38 27.59 6.32
CA ALA A 37 29.10 28.60 7.10
C ALA A 37 30.15 28.00 8.04
N THR A 38 29.84 26.82 8.65
CA THR A 38 30.72 26.16 9.62
C THR A 38 31.87 25.41 8.96
N LEU A 39 31.59 24.68 7.87
CA LEU A 39 32.58 23.89 7.13
C LEU A 39 33.45 24.75 6.19
N GLY A 40 32.93 25.90 5.72
CA GLY A 40 33.61 26.84 4.87
C GLY A 40 33.27 26.75 3.38
N GLU A 41 33.71 27.69 2.59
CA GLU A 41 33.41 27.89 1.16
C GLU A 41 33.75 26.69 0.27
N TRP A 42 34.67 25.84 0.68
CA TRP A 42 35.06 24.65 -0.06
C TRP A 42 33.87 23.70 -0.30
N VAL A 43 32.81 23.74 0.55
CA VAL A 43 31.60 22.91 0.39
C VAL A 43 30.87 23.27 -0.90
N GLU A 44 30.72 24.57 -1.17
CA GLU A 44 30.08 25.07 -2.39
C GLU A 44 30.85 24.67 -3.65
N GLU A 45 32.17 24.82 -3.61
CA GLU A 45 33.07 24.43 -4.69
C GLU A 45 33.00 22.91 -4.93
N TYR A 46 32.96 22.11 -3.87
CA TYR A 46 32.83 20.67 -3.95
C TYR A 46 31.49 20.26 -4.54
N LEU A 47 30.36 20.84 -4.09
CA LEU A 47 29.02 20.56 -4.60
C LEU A 47 28.89 20.94 -6.08
N ALA A 48 29.47 22.08 -6.47
CA ALA A 48 29.52 22.50 -7.87
C ALA A 48 30.35 21.53 -8.74
N ALA A 49 31.50 21.05 -8.23
CA ALA A 49 32.32 20.05 -8.92
C ALA A 49 31.62 18.67 -9.08
N GLN A 50 30.65 18.35 -8.20
CA GLN A 50 29.80 17.17 -8.32
C GLN A 50 28.56 17.42 -9.18
N GLU A 51 28.46 18.56 -9.86
CA GLU A 51 27.29 18.98 -10.65
C GLU A 51 25.97 18.94 -9.82
N PHE A 52 26.09 19.14 -8.50
CA PHE A 52 24.94 19.18 -7.60
C PHE A 52 24.19 20.50 -7.77
N THR A 53 22.95 20.44 -8.23
CA THR A 53 22.11 21.60 -8.54
C THR A 53 20.84 21.69 -7.68
N GLY A 54 20.68 20.80 -6.70
CA GLY A 54 19.51 20.76 -5.83
C GLY A 54 18.24 20.19 -6.48
N LYS A 55 18.33 19.56 -7.66
CA LYS A 55 17.18 18.88 -8.28
C LYS A 55 16.65 17.77 -7.39
N VAL A 56 15.35 17.51 -7.49
CA VAL A 56 14.66 16.46 -6.71
C VAL A 56 15.42 15.14 -6.75
N GLY A 57 15.79 14.64 -5.56
CA GLY A 57 16.47 13.37 -5.39
C GLY A 57 17.97 13.37 -5.69
N GLN A 58 18.58 14.49 -6.10
CA GLN A 58 20.03 14.61 -6.12
C GLN A 58 20.60 14.56 -4.70
N MET A 59 21.74 13.93 -4.53
CA MET A 59 22.44 13.82 -3.25
C MET A 59 23.92 14.16 -3.46
N ALA A 60 24.49 14.90 -2.52
CA ALA A 60 25.92 15.03 -2.39
C ALA A 60 26.31 14.89 -0.90
N THR A 61 27.43 14.25 -0.61
CA THR A 61 27.85 14.00 0.76
C THR A 61 29.26 14.51 0.95
N VAL A 62 29.45 15.31 2.00
CA VAL A 62 30.74 15.84 2.42
C VAL A 62 31.14 15.28 3.79
N PRO A 63 32.44 15.15 4.11
CA PRO A 63 32.90 14.84 5.47
C PRO A 63 32.56 15.96 6.41
N GLY A 64 32.15 15.66 7.66
CA GLY A 64 31.91 16.67 8.70
C GLY A 64 33.19 17.28 9.28
N GLY A 65 34.28 16.52 9.27
CA GLY A 65 35.57 16.98 9.84
C GLY A 65 35.50 17.13 11.36
N GLU A 66 36.30 18.08 11.88
CA GLU A 66 36.32 18.43 13.31
C GLU A 66 35.39 19.61 13.63
N ALA A 67 34.80 20.25 12.62
CA ALA A 67 34.02 21.47 12.77
C ALA A 67 32.58 21.23 13.21
N VAL A 68 32.06 20.02 12.95
CA VAL A 68 30.69 19.62 13.31
C VAL A 68 30.67 18.22 13.91
N ASP A 69 29.74 17.94 14.83
CA ASP A 69 29.61 16.64 15.51
C ASP A 69 28.89 15.60 14.67
N TYR A 70 29.16 15.60 13.36
CA TYR A 70 28.61 14.65 12.38
C TYR A 70 29.77 14.05 11.57
N GLY A 71 29.77 12.73 11.43
CA GLY A 71 30.78 12.07 10.59
C GLY A 71 30.70 12.51 9.12
N ARG A 72 29.51 12.82 8.65
CA ARG A 72 29.20 13.27 7.27
C ARG A 72 28.01 14.21 7.26
N VAL A 73 27.94 15.05 6.23
CA VAL A 73 26.74 15.83 5.90
C VAL A 73 26.27 15.46 4.50
N MET A 74 25.00 15.11 4.36
CA MET A 74 24.32 14.84 3.10
C MET A 74 23.42 16.02 2.75
N PHE A 75 23.71 16.67 1.64
CA PHE A 75 22.83 17.62 0.99
C PHE A 75 21.88 16.87 0.07
N ILE A 76 20.56 17.12 0.20
CA ILE A 76 19.55 16.47 -0.62
C ILE A 76 18.69 17.50 -1.35
N GLY A 77 18.59 17.34 -2.67
CA GLY A 77 17.84 18.24 -3.54
C GLY A 77 16.33 18.00 -3.45
N LEU A 78 15.58 19.09 -3.30
CA LEU A 78 14.12 19.13 -3.26
C LEU A 78 13.51 19.72 -4.55
N GLY A 79 14.34 20.33 -5.44
CA GLY A 79 13.87 20.97 -6.67
C GLY A 79 13.44 22.43 -6.45
N ASP A 80 12.64 22.94 -7.40
CA ASP A 80 12.16 24.33 -7.39
C ASP A 80 10.88 24.51 -6.56
N GLU A 81 9.98 23.52 -6.62
CA GLU A 81 8.73 23.48 -5.90
C GLU A 81 8.81 22.41 -4.81
N VAL A 82 8.69 22.83 -3.56
CA VAL A 82 8.80 21.93 -2.42
C VAL A 82 7.41 21.67 -1.88
N ASP A 83 6.90 20.47 -2.19
CA ASP A 83 5.64 19.96 -1.68
C ASP A 83 5.85 18.71 -0.80
N ALA A 84 4.78 18.19 -0.24
CA ALA A 84 4.81 16.99 0.60
C ALA A 84 5.38 15.76 -0.13
N GLU A 85 5.13 15.64 -1.44
CA GLU A 85 5.64 14.51 -2.23
C GLU A 85 7.14 14.64 -2.50
N ALA A 86 7.63 15.84 -2.85
CA ALA A 86 9.07 16.11 -3.00
C ALA A 86 9.80 15.78 -1.69
N LEU A 87 9.25 16.18 -0.55
CA LEU A 87 9.81 15.90 0.77
C LEU A 87 9.82 14.40 1.10
N ARG A 88 8.70 13.67 0.88
CA ARG A 88 8.66 12.21 1.05
C ARG A 88 9.70 11.51 0.20
N ARG A 89 9.83 11.90 -1.07
CA ARG A 89 10.81 11.31 -2.01
C ARG A 89 12.24 11.61 -1.61
N ALA A 90 12.54 12.83 -1.16
CA ALA A 90 13.86 13.20 -0.66
C ALA A 90 14.21 12.38 0.60
N ALA A 91 13.30 12.31 1.58
CA ALA A 91 13.49 11.49 2.78
C ALA A 91 13.67 10.01 2.45
N GLY A 92 12.88 9.48 1.49
CA GLY A 92 13.03 8.10 1.01
C GLY A 92 14.35 7.83 0.32
N THR A 93 14.84 8.80 -0.44
CA THR A 93 16.15 8.72 -1.11
C THR A 93 17.28 8.72 -0.07
N ALA A 94 17.21 9.61 0.93
CA ALA A 94 18.14 9.64 2.06
C ALA A 94 18.10 8.32 2.84
N GLY A 95 16.92 7.83 3.21
CA GLY A 95 16.74 6.57 3.91
C GLY A 95 17.42 5.39 3.20
N ARG A 96 17.23 5.29 1.88
CA ARG A 96 17.85 4.24 1.06
C ARG A 96 19.37 4.33 1.03
N ALA A 97 19.91 5.54 0.86
CA ALA A 97 21.34 5.77 0.76
C ALA A 97 22.05 5.59 2.10
N LEU A 98 21.36 5.88 3.21
CA LEU A 98 21.94 5.90 4.55
C LEU A 98 21.69 4.64 5.37
N SER A 99 21.11 3.61 4.79
CA SER A 99 20.72 2.38 5.50
C SER A 99 21.83 1.64 6.25
N LYS A 100 23.09 1.98 6.01
CA LYS A 100 24.25 1.41 6.67
C LYS A 100 24.73 2.23 7.90
N TYR A 101 24.18 3.41 8.12
CA TYR A 101 24.57 4.30 9.24
C TYR A 101 23.57 4.15 10.38
N PRO A 102 24.02 3.79 11.59
CA PRO A 102 23.13 3.59 12.74
C PRO A 102 22.38 4.84 13.18
N SER A 103 23.01 6.02 13.12
CA SER A 103 22.43 7.28 13.57
C SER A 103 22.38 8.32 12.45
N VAL A 104 21.17 8.78 12.13
CA VAL A 104 20.95 9.85 11.15
C VAL A 104 20.21 11.00 11.82
N VAL A 105 20.68 12.21 11.59
CA VAL A 105 20.04 13.47 12.04
C VAL A 105 19.51 14.20 10.81
N THR A 106 18.39 14.90 10.92
CA THR A 106 17.85 15.67 9.79
C THR A 106 17.13 16.93 10.24
N THR A 107 17.16 17.94 9.37
CA THR A 107 16.38 19.18 9.46
C THR A 107 15.28 19.26 8.40
N LEU A 108 15.07 18.21 7.62
CA LEU A 108 14.05 18.17 6.55
C LEU A 108 12.63 18.51 7.05
N HIS A 109 12.33 18.21 8.30
CA HIS A 109 11.03 18.48 8.93
C HIS A 109 10.80 19.95 9.28
N GLU A 110 11.83 20.78 9.23
CA GLU A 110 11.75 22.23 9.50
C GLU A 110 11.26 23.04 8.28
N LEU A 111 11.03 22.38 7.15
CA LEU A 111 10.47 23.03 5.97
C LEU A 111 9.01 23.44 6.22
N GLU A 112 8.62 24.59 5.67
CA GLU A 112 7.25 25.13 5.76
C GLU A 112 6.26 24.33 4.88
N ILE A 113 6.07 23.07 5.23
CA ILE A 113 5.14 22.12 4.57
C ILE A 113 4.24 21.56 5.65
N GLU A 114 2.96 21.47 5.36
CA GLU A 114 1.99 20.83 6.25
C GLU A 114 2.43 19.37 6.51
N ASP A 115 2.42 18.96 7.77
CA ASP A 115 2.84 17.63 8.22
C ASP A 115 4.25 17.21 7.72
N ALA A 116 5.20 18.16 7.61
CA ALA A 116 6.56 17.89 7.13
C ALA A 116 7.24 16.72 7.87
N ALA A 117 7.13 16.67 9.19
CA ALA A 117 7.72 15.60 10.00
C ALA A 117 7.09 14.22 9.72
N GLU A 118 5.78 14.16 9.41
CA GLU A 118 5.10 12.95 8.95
C GLU A 118 5.68 12.47 7.61
N CYS A 119 5.81 13.39 6.64
CA CYS A 119 6.41 13.10 5.33
C CYS A 119 7.84 12.58 5.44
N VAL A 120 8.65 13.18 6.32
CA VAL A 120 10.05 12.77 6.58
C VAL A 120 10.10 11.38 7.20
N ALA A 121 9.31 11.13 8.24
CA ALA A 121 9.27 9.84 8.93
C ALA A 121 8.83 8.71 7.98
N PHE A 122 7.69 8.92 7.30
CA PHE A 122 7.16 7.97 6.32
C PHE A 122 8.16 7.69 5.20
N GLY A 123 8.69 8.75 4.58
CA GLY A 123 9.61 8.63 3.46
C GLY A 123 10.90 7.90 3.85
N PHE A 124 11.53 8.31 4.96
CA PHE A 124 12.79 7.72 5.42
C PHE A 124 12.66 6.23 5.75
N ILE A 125 11.63 5.84 6.51
CA ILE A 125 11.36 4.44 6.86
C ILE A 125 11.05 3.63 5.59
N SER A 126 10.16 4.13 4.73
CA SER A 126 9.78 3.46 3.48
C SER A 126 10.96 3.30 2.52
N GLY A 127 11.91 4.25 2.53
CA GLY A 127 13.15 4.19 1.75
C GLY A 127 14.10 3.09 2.19
N GLN A 128 14.07 2.70 3.45
CA GLN A 128 14.90 1.62 4.01
C GLN A 128 14.28 0.22 3.86
N TYR A 129 13.03 0.14 3.38
CA TYR A 129 12.37 -1.14 3.22
C TYR A 129 13.16 -2.08 2.32
N ARG A 130 13.31 -3.34 2.76
CA ARG A 130 13.93 -4.46 2.03
C ARG A 130 13.23 -5.75 2.37
N PHE A 131 13.06 -6.59 1.36
CA PHE A 131 12.64 -7.97 1.54
C PHE A 131 13.85 -8.87 1.26
N ASP A 132 14.60 -9.23 2.29
CA ASP A 132 15.83 -9.99 2.24
C ASP A 132 15.78 -11.31 3.05
N LYS A 133 14.57 -11.68 3.49
CA LYS A 133 14.27 -12.84 4.34
C LYS A 133 14.88 -14.17 3.84
N TYR A 134 14.98 -14.34 2.53
CA TYR A 134 15.47 -15.58 1.90
C TYR A 134 16.90 -15.51 1.39
N LEU A 135 17.59 -14.40 1.64
CA LEU A 135 19.01 -14.28 1.28
C LEU A 135 19.88 -14.98 2.33
N SER A 136 20.87 -15.73 1.88
CA SER A 136 21.87 -16.35 2.78
C SER A 136 22.83 -15.33 3.41
N ASP A 137 23.01 -14.18 2.76
CA ASP A 137 23.83 -13.05 3.22
C ASP A 137 23.00 -11.75 3.12
N PRO A 138 22.12 -11.47 4.09
CA PRO A 138 21.33 -10.26 4.10
C PRO A 138 22.21 -9.03 4.26
N LYS A 139 21.77 -7.90 3.68
CA LYS A 139 22.51 -6.64 3.77
C LYS A 139 22.65 -6.17 5.23
N PRO A 140 23.72 -5.37 5.56
CA PRO A 140 23.98 -4.93 6.92
C PRO A 140 22.81 -4.17 7.57
N ALA A 141 22.90 -4.10 8.91
CA ALA A 141 21.89 -3.49 9.77
C ALA A 141 21.42 -2.14 9.23
N ARG A 142 20.14 -1.88 9.42
CA ARG A 142 19.44 -0.66 9.03
C ARG A 142 19.76 0.46 10.03
N THR A 143 19.45 1.69 9.66
CA THR A 143 19.50 2.82 10.61
C THR A 143 18.65 2.50 11.84
N GLU A 144 19.23 2.66 13.01
CA GLU A 144 18.56 2.41 14.30
C GLU A 144 17.77 3.64 14.73
N THR A 145 18.34 4.85 14.52
CA THR A 145 17.75 6.09 14.98
C THR A 145 17.74 7.14 13.86
N LEU A 146 16.58 7.77 13.68
CA LEU A 146 16.42 9.03 12.95
C LEU A 146 16.09 10.14 13.96
N THR A 147 16.98 11.11 14.08
CA THR A 147 16.80 12.27 14.96
C THR A 147 16.30 13.47 14.17
N LEU A 148 15.19 14.04 14.58
CA LEU A 148 14.67 15.31 14.07
C LEU A 148 15.29 16.44 14.92
N ALA A 149 16.23 17.20 14.33
CA ALA A 149 16.96 18.24 15.05
C ALA A 149 16.02 19.39 15.44
N GLY A 150 15.98 19.77 16.72
CA GLY A 150 15.14 20.87 17.18
C GLY A 150 13.63 20.59 17.19
N ALA A 151 13.18 19.35 16.91
CA ALA A 151 11.77 19.03 16.80
C ALA A 151 11.01 19.24 18.12
N ASP A 152 9.88 19.92 18.03
CA ASP A 152 8.94 20.10 19.13
C ASP A 152 7.94 18.92 19.25
N ALA A 153 7.04 18.99 20.23
CA ALA A 153 6.05 17.96 20.47
C ALA A 153 5.08 17.78 19.27
N THR A 154 4.77 18.84 18.53
CA THR A 154 3.87 18.80 17.36
C THR A 154 4.54 18.04 16.21
N ALA A 155 5.80 18.36 15.91
CA ALA A 155 6.60 17.66 14.91
C ALA A 155 6.76 16.17 15.27
N MET A 156 6.99 15.86 16.55
CA MET A 156 7.09 14.47 16.99
C MET A 156 5.79 13.69 16.86
N ALA A 157 4.64 14.29 17.18
CA ALA A 157 3.34 13.65 16.96
C ALA A 157 3.07 13.40 15.46
N ALA A 158 3.45 14.34 14.59
CA ALA A 158 3.37 14.13 13.14
C ALA A 158 4.31 13.01 12.66
N ALA A 159 5.54 12.98 13.16
CA ALA A 159 6.50 11.92 12.84
C ALA A 159 6.04 10.53 13.30
N GLU A 160 5.35 10.44 14.44
CA GLU A 160 4.75 9.21 14.93
C GLU A 160 3.67 8.71 13.96
N ARG A 161 2.76 9.59 13.50
CA ARG A 161 1.77 9.22 12.47
C ARG A 161 2.45 8.67 11.22
N GLY A 162 3.48 9.36 10.70
CA GLY A 162 4.23 8.89 9.54
C GLY A 162 4.90 7.53 9.76
N SER A 163 5.39 7.26 10.97
CA SER A 163 6.00 5.98 11.35
C SER A 163 4.98 4.85 11.37
N ILE A 164 3.78 5.09 11.89
CA ILE A 164 2.68 4.11 11.94
C ILE A 164 2.24 3.75 10.51
N VAL A 165 2.03 4.75 9.66
CA VAL A 165 1.64 4.51 8.25
C VAL A 165 2.76 3.75 7.51
N ALA A 166 4.03 4.11 7.73
CA ALA A 166 5.16 3.41 7.12
C ALA A 166 5.28 1.95 7.57
N ALA A 167 4.89 1.64 8.81
CA ALA A 167 4.83 0.27 9.31
C ALA A 167 3.76 -0.54 8.58
N GLY A 168 2.54 -0.02 8.44
CA GLY A 168 1.47 -0.66 7.69
C GLY A 168 1.83 -0.90 6.21
N VAL A 169 2.49 0.09 5.56
CA VAL A 169 3.01 -0.09 4.19
C VAL A 169 4.10 -1.16 4.14
N SER A 170 4.97 -1.24 5.13
CA SER A 170 6.01 -2.27 5.20
C SER A 170 5.43 -3.66 5.38
N LEU A 171 4.43 -3.81 6.24
CA LEU A 171 3.66 -5.06 6.41
C LEU A 171 3.03 -5.49 5.09
N ALA A 172 2.32 -4.59 4.40
CA ALA A 172 1.73 -4.88 3.10
C ALA A 172 2.78 -5.37 2.09
N ARG A 173 3.93 -4.70 2.02
CA ARG A 173 5.05 -5.09 1.13
C ARG A 173 5.65 -6.44 1.50
N ASP A 174 5.78 -6.76 2.79
CA ASP A 174 6.27 -8.06 3.26
C ASP A 174 5.32 -9.17 2.80
N LEU A 175 4.01 -9.00 3.00
CA LEU A 175 2.99 -9.96 2.57
C LEU A 175 2.99 -10.15 1.05
N ILE A 176 3.11 -9.07 0.28
CA ILE A 176 3.13 -9.13 -1.19
C ILE A 176 4.39 -9.84 -1.69
N ASN A 177 5.55 -9.57 -1.08
CA ASN A 177 6.83 -10.15 -1.49
C ASN A 177 7.02 -11.60 -1.06
N GLU A 178 6.33 -12.04 0.00
CA GLU A 178 6.39 -13.42 0.47
C GLU A 178 6.05 -14.40 -0.66
N PRO A 179 6.80 -15.48 -0.86
CA PRO A 179 6.46 -16.52 -1.84
C PRO A 179 5.13 -17.21 -1.52
N ALA A 180 4.36 -17.57 -2.54
CA ALA A 180 3.03 -18.16 -2.37
C ALA A 180 3.04 -19.47 -1.55
N ASN A 181 4.09 -20.29 -1.68
CA ASN A 181 4.23 -21.52 -0.89
C ASN A 181 4.46 -21.27 0.61
N ALA A 182 4.86 -20.06 1.01
CA ALA A 182 5.05 -19.66 2.41
C ALA A 182 3.84 -18.91 2.97
N LYS A 183 2.93 -18.42 2.11
CA LYS A 183 1.77 -17.62 2.53
C LYS A 183 0.42 -18.20 2.05
N PRO A 184 0.05 -19.43 2.36
CA PRO A 184 -1.29 -19.93 2.04
C PRO A 184 -2.38 -19.05 2.69
N PRO A 185 -3.67 -19.19 2.32
CA PRO A 185 -4.76 -18.41 2.92
C PRO A 185 -4.78 -18.44 4.45
N THR A 186 -4.40 -19.55 5.05
CA THR A 186 -4.29 -19.72 6.51
C THR A 186 -3.19 -18.86 7.14
N TYR A 187 -2.07 -18.63 6.43
CA TYR A 187 -1.00 -17.75 6.90
C TYR A 187 -1.48 -16.29 6.93
N LEU A 188 -2.17 -15.82 5.89
CA LEU A 188 -2.71 -14.47 5.86
C LEU A 188 -3.80 -14.26 6.94
N ALA A 189 -4.61 -15.28 7.21
CA ALA A 189 -5.55 -15.25 8.31
C ALA A 189 -4.84 -15.14 9.66
N ALA A 190 -3.77 -15.91 9.88
CA ALA A 190 -2.96 -15.82 11.11
C ALA A 190 -2.31 -14.44 11.28
N VAL A 191 -1.81 -13.83 10.21
CA VAL A 191 -1.30 -12.44 10.26
C VAL A 191 -2.40 -11.45 10.68
N ALA A 192 -3.62 -11.62 10.18
CA ALA A 192 -4.74 -10.78 10.60
C ALA A 192 -5.10 -11.00 12.09
N GLU A 193 -5.00 -12.24 12.60
CA GLU A 193 -5.17 -12.56 14.02
C GLU A 193 -4.07 -11.90 14.87
N GLU A 194 -2.82 -11.89 14.42
CA GLU A 194 -1.72 -11.19 15.09
C GLU A 194 -1.96 -9.67 15.12
N ILE A 195 -2.38 -9.06 14.00
CA ILE A 195 -2.75 -7.64 13.96
C ILE A 195 -3.85 -7.33 14.97
N ALA A 196 -4.90 -8.16 15.01
CA ALA A 196 -6.01 -7.96 15.94
C ALA A 196 -5.57 -8.05 17.40
N ALA A 197 -4.73 -9.04 17.73
CA ALA A 197 -4.19 -9.23 19.08
C ALA A 197 -3.32 -8.04 19.53
N ASP A 198 -2.50 -7.49 18.61
CA ASP A 198 -1.58 -6.40 18.90
C ASP A 198 -2.25 -5.03 18.98
N THR A 199 -3.40 -4.87 18.32
CA THR A 199 -4.08 -3.57 18.18
C THR A 199 -5.43 -3.49 18.87
N GLY A 200 -5.98 -4.62 19.34
CA GLY A 200 -7.30 -4.67 19.97
C GLY A 200 -8.46 -4.65 18.97
N LEU A 201 -8.22 -4.85 17.67
CA LEU A 201 -9.28 -5.00 16.68
C LEU A 201 -10.11 -6.27 16.95
N GLU A 202 -11.40 -6.22 16.70
CA GLU A 202 -12.22 -7.42 16.63
C GLU A 202 -11.94 -8.16 15.32
N ILE A 203 -11.85 -9.51 15.38
CA ILE A 203 -11.61 -10.34 14.20
C ILE A 203 -12.58 -11.51 14.12
N THR A 204 -13.04 -11.80 12.89
CA THR A 204 -13.76 -13.02 12.54
C THR A 204 -13.04 -13.70 11.38
N VAL A 205 -12.70 -14.97 11.55
CA VAL A 205 -12.10 -15.80 10.51
C VAL A 205 -13.07 -16.94 10.18
N TYR A 206 -13.62 -16.90 8.96
CA TYR A 206 -14.43 -18.00 8.44
C TYR A 206 -13.49 -19.01 7.77
N ASP A 207 -13.45 -20.22 8.32
CA ASP A 207 -12.78 -21.33 7.67
C ASP A 207 -13.61 -21.89 6.52
N LYS A 208 -13.15 -22.97 5.86
CA LYS A 208 -13.84 -23.53 4.71
C LYS A 208 -15.28 -23.95 5.01
N ASP A 209 -15.52 -24.56 6.18
CA ASP A 209 -16.83 -25.06 6.56
C ASP A 209 -17.78 -23.88 6.86
N ALA A 210 -17.29 -22.89 7.59
CA ALA A 210 -18.00 -21.65 7.82
C ALA A 210 -18.28 -20.89 6.50
N CYS A 211 -17.35 -20.90 5.53
CA CYS A 211 -17.59 -20.33 4.20
C CYS A 211 -18.73 -21.02 3.47
N VAL A 212 -18.91 -22.35 3.67
CA VAL A 212 -20.06 -23.09 3.09
C VAL A 212 -21.37 -22.68 3.77
N GLU A 213 -21.39 -22.61 5.10
CA GLU A 213 -22.56 -22.19 5.90
C GLU A 213 -22.98 -20.76 5.55
N GLU A 214 -22.02 -19.87 5.39
CA GLU A 214 -22.19 -18.46 5.04
C GLU A 214 -22.41 -18.21 3.54
N ARG A 215 -22.39 -19.27 2.72
CA ARG A 215 -22.68 -19.23 1.28
C ARG A 215 -21.74 -18.35 0.47
N PHE A 216 -20.44 -18.33 0.78
CA PHE A 216 -19.43 -17.64 -0.02
C PHE A 216 -19.10 -18.43 -1.30
N GLY A 217 -20.05 -18.52 -2.22
CA GLY A 217 -19.97 -19.41 -3.38
C GLY A 217 -18.95 -19.00 -4.44
N GLY A 218 -18.66 -17.70 -4.57
CA GLY A 218 -17.57 -17.19 -5.40
C GLY A 218 -16.20 -17.61 -4.87
N LEU A 219 -15.97 -17.40 -3.57
CA LEU A 219 -14.73 -17.78 -2.89
C LEU A 219 -14.50 -19.29 -2.92
N LEU A 220 -15.52 -20.07 -2.60
CA LEU A 220 -15.48 -21.54 -2.64
C LEU A 220 -15.25 -22.09 -4.05
N GLY A 221 -15.89 -21.46 -5.05
CA GLY A 221 -15.77 -21.87 -6.45
C GLY A 221 -14.36 -21.66 -6.98
N VAL A 222 -13.76 -20.48 -6.74
CA VAL A 222 -12.37 -20.20 -7.14
C VAL A 222 -11.40 -21.13 -6.41
N GLY A 223 -11.58 -21.33 -5.10
CA GLY A 223 -10.75 -22.19 -4.27
C GLY A 223 -10.92 -23.70 -4.49
N ALA A 224 -11.90 -24.14 -5.31
CA ALA A 224 -12.20 -25.54 -5.49
C ALA A 224 -11.04 -26.38 -6.07
N GLY A 225 -10.15 -25.75 -6.84
CA GLY A 225 -8.97 -26.40 -7.40
C GLY A 225 -7.75 -26.39 -6.49
N ALA A 226 -7.76 -25.61 -5.42
CA ALA A 226 -6.63 -25.45 -4.52
C ALA A 226 -6.52 -26.56 -3.48
N VAL A 227 -5.30 -26.87 -3.05
CA VAL A 227 -5.04 -27.77 -1.90
C VAL A 227 -5.27 -27.02 -0.59
N ASN A 228 -4.85 -25.75 -0.54
CA ASN A 228 -5.01 -24.89 0.63
C ASN A 228 -6.46 -24.39 0.72
N PRO A 229 -7.15 -24.59 1.86
CA PRO A 229 -8.55 -24.20 1.99
C PRO A 229 -8.69 -22.66 2.05
N PRO A 230 -9.79 -22.13 1.46
CA PRO A 230 -10.04 -20.68 1.49
C PRO A 230 -10.33 -20.19 2.92
N ARG A 231 -10.22 -18.87 3.08
CA ARG A 231 -10.60 -18.11 4.30
C ARG A 231 -11.35 -16.86 3.90
N MET A 232 -12.33 -16.44 4.68
CA MET A 232 -12.83 -15.07 4.67
C MET A 232 -12.44 -14.44 6.01
N VAL A 233 -11.76 -13.31 5.97
CA VAL A 233 -11.33 -12.59 7.17
C VAL A 233 -12.03 -11.25 7.26
N VAL A 234 -12.56 -10.94 8.45
CA VAL A 234 -13.18 -9.65 8.77
C VAL A 234 -12.49 -9.07 9.99
N LEU A 235 -11.92 -7.86 9.85
CA LEU A 235 -11.36 -7.06 10.94
C LEU A 235 -12.26 -5.84 11.18
N ARG A 236 -12.46 -5.44 12.44
CA ARG A 236 -13.32 -4.32 12.83
C ARG A 236 -12.60 -3.37 13.75
N HIS A 237 -12.64 -2.09 13.39
CA HIS A 237 -12.31 -0.96 14.24
C HIS A 237 -13.59 -0.16 14.48
N GLU A 238 -14.10 -0.20 15.69
CA GLU A 238 -15.38 0.40 16.07
C GLU A 238 -15.21 1.34 17.27
N PRO A 239 -14.66 2.56 17.06
CA PRO A 239 -14.47 3.51 18.15
C PRO A 239 -15.79 4.07 18.64
N ASP A 240 -15.89 4.35 19.94
CA ASP A 240 -17.06 4.95 20.54
C ASP A 240 -17.43 6.29 19.89
N GLY A 241 -18.70 6.43 19.52
CA GLY A 241 -19.24 7.67 18.94
C GLY A 241 -18.81 7.93 17.49
N ALA A 242 -18.34 6.92 16.76
CA ALA A 242 -18.08 7.04 15.33
C ALA A 242 -19.31 7.57 14.58
N LYS A 243 -19.09 8.56 13.70
CA LYS A 243 -20.16 9.23 12.93
C LYS A 243 -20.20 8.82 11.48
N ALA A 244 -19.23 8.04 11.04
CA ALA A 244 -19.12 7.52 9.70
C ALA A 244 -18.59 6.11 9.73
N SER A 245 -18.88 5.34 8.68
CA SER A 245 -18.48 3.96 8.52
C SER A 245 -17.93 3.70 7.13
N VAL A 246 -16.80 3.00 7.06
CA VAL A 246 -16.15 2.62 5.80
C VAL A 246 -15.87 1.13 5.81
N VAL A 247 -16.19 0.45 4.72
CA VAL A 247 -15.75 -0.93 4.51
C VAL A 247 -14.65 -0.97 3.44
N LEU A 248 -13.54 -1.61 3.77
CA LEU A 248 -12.43 -1.88 2.87
C LEU A 248 -12.48 -3.34 2.44
N VAL A 249 -12.65 -3.61 1.15
CA VAL A 249 -12.65 -4.98 0.63
C VAL A 249 -11.36 -5.22 -0.13
N GLY A 250 -10.57 -6.22 0.29
CA GLY A 250 -9.26 -6.50 -0.31
C GLY A 250 -9.20 -7.82 -1.06
N LYS A 251 -8.93 -7.81 -2.38
CA LYS A 251 -8.68 -9.06 -3.13
C LYS A 251 -7.51 -9.82 -2.54
N GLY A 252 -7.73 -11.10 -2.20
CA GLY A 252 -6.75 -11.97 -1.54
C GLY A 252 -6.44 -13.27 -2.28
N ILE A 253 -6.18 -13.21 -3.59
CA ILE A 253 -5.73 -14.38 -4.36
C ILE A 253 -4.24 -14.60 -4.12
N VAL A 254 -3.91 -15.56 -3.28
CA VAL A 254 -2.53 -15.81 -2.82
C VAL A 254 -1.61 -16.22 -3.95
N PHE A 255 -2.13 -16.98 -4.90
CA PHE A 255 -1.50 -17.28 -6.17
C PHE A 255 -2.55 -17.47 -7.25
N ASP A 256 -2.38 -16.80 -8.39
CA ASP A 256 -3.28 -16.91 -9.53
C ASP A 256 -2.60 -17.56 -10.73
N SER A 257 -2.93 -18.83 -10.97
CA SER A 257 -2.49 -19.54 -12.17
C SER A 257 -3.40 -19.30 -13.38
N GLY A 258 -4.55 -18.62 -13.19
CA GLY A 258 -5.66 -18.55 -14.14
C GLY A 258 -6.64 -19.72 -14.03
N GLY A 259 -6.37 -20.73 -13.21
CA GLY A 259 -7.15 -21.95 -13.14
C GLY A 259 -7.07 -22.73 -14.45
N LEU A 260 -8.21 -23.25 -14.96
CA LEU A 260 -8.24 -23.94 -16.25
C LEU A 260 -8.06 -23.00 -17.45
N SER A 261 -8.37 -21.72 -17.31
CA SER A 261 -7.96 -20.67 -18.26
C SER A 261 -6.51 -20.25 -18.00
N LEU A 262 -5.59 -21.22 -18.07
CA LEU A 262 -4.20 -21.14 -17.60
C LEU A 262 -3.43 -19.97 -18.21
N LYS A 263 -2.79 -19.19 -17.34
CA LYS A 263 -1.92 -18.08 -17.77
C LYS A 263 -0.67 -18.58 -18.51
N PRO A 264 -0.18 -17.82 -19.49
CA PRO A 264 1.16 -18.06 -20.04
C PRO A 264 2.23 -17.96 -18.93
N PRO A 265 3.34 -18.75 -18.96
CA PRO A 265 4.35 -18.77 -17.91
C PRO A 265 4.85 -17.40 -17.50
N ALA A 266 5.20 -16.52 -18.44
CA ALA A 266 5.70 -15.18 -18.15
C ALA A 266 4.67 -14.27 -17.44
N ALA A 267 3.37 -14.48 -17.67
CA ALA A 267 2.33 -13.75 -16.96
C ALA A 267 2.10 -14.31 -15.54
N MET A 268 2.45 -15.58 -15.30
CA MET A 268 2.25 -16.25 -14.02
C MET A 268 3.36 -15.96 -13.00
N GLU A 269 4.57 -15.62 -13.43
CA GLU A 269 5.76 -15.43 -12.57
C GLU A 269 5.55 -14.45 -11.41
N THR A 270 4.73 -13.43 -11.61
CA THR A 270 4.47 -12.40 -10.59
C THR A 270 3.17 -12.61 -9.82
N MET A 271 2.43 -13.69 -10.05
CA MET A 271 1.07 -13.88 -9.53
C MET A 271 1.00 -14.19 -8.03
N LYS A 272 2.13 -14.29 -7.34
CA LYS A 272 2.20 -14.20 -5.88
C LYS A 272 1.71 -12.84 -5.36
N THR A 273 1.65 -11.82 -6.21
CA THR A 273 1.21 -10.46 -5.86
C THR A 273 -0.29 -10.25 -5.97
N ASP A 274 -1.06 -11.26 -6.36
CA ASP A 274 -2.50 -11.11 -6.65
C ASP A 274 -3.38 -11.00 -5.38
N MET A 275 -2.75 -10.99 -4.24
CA MET A 275 -3.32 -10.70 -2.91
C MET A 275 -2.94 -9.30 -2.40
N SER A 276 -2.43 -8.41 -3.26
CA SER A 276 -2.00 -7.06 -2.84
C SER A 276 -3.13 -6.23 -2.24
N GLY A 277 -4.37 -6.44 -2.68
CA GLY A 277 -5.54 -5.79 -2.10
C GLY A 277 -5.73 -6.15 -0.63
N ALA A 278 -5.71 -7.44 -0.29
CA ALA A 278 -5.80 -7.91 1.09
C ALA A 278 -4.61 -7.41 1.94
N ALA A 279 -3.40 -7.45 1.39
CA ALA A 279 -2.20 -6.95 2.08
C ALA A 279 -2.29 -5.45 2.40
N ALA A 280 -2.76 -4.64 1.44
CA ALA A 280 -2.98 -3.20 1.64
C ALA A 280 -4.04 -2.94 2.72
N VAL A 281 -5.12 -3.72 2.71
CA VAL A 281 -6.20 -3.61 3.72
C VAL A 281 -5.68 -4.00 5.10
N PHE A 282 -4.88 -5.05 5.25
CA PHE A 282 -4.29 -5.41 6.54
C PHE A 282 -3.35 -4.33 7.08
N GLY A 283 -2.46 -3.78 6.24
CA GLY A 283 -1.59 -2.66 6.62
C GLY A 283 -2.38 -1.39 6.98
N ALA A 284 -3.49 -1.13 6.27
CA ALA A 284 -4.38 -0.01 6.59
C ALA A 284 -5.09 -0.21 7.94
N MET A 285 -5.58 -1.42 8.24
CA MET A 285 -6.25 -1.70 9.53
C MET A 285 -5.30 -1.60 10.72
N GLU A 286 -4.05 -2.05 10.58
CA GLU A 286 -3.03 -1.82 11.59
C GLU A 286 -2.82 -0.32 11.86
N ALA A 287 -2.69 0.48 10.81
CA ALA A 287 -2.51 1.92 10.93
C ALA A 287 -3.77 2.61 11.51
N VAL A 288 -4.95 2.26 11.05
CA VAL A 288 -6.25 2.77 11.55
C VAL A 288 -6.40 2.57 13.07
N ALA A 289 -6.09 1.37 13.54
CA ALA A 289 -6.18 1.04 14.97
C ALA A 289 -5.15 1.81 15.80
N ARG A 290 -3.87 1.83 15.36
CA ARG A 290 -2.79 2.52 16.10
C ARG A 290 -2.95 4.04 16.09
N LEU A 291 -3.60 4.61 15.07
CA LEU A 291 -3.93 6.04 14.97
C LEU A 291 -5.24 6.39 15.68
N GLU A 292 -5.95 5.40 16.23
CA GLU A 292 -7.26 5.59 16.88
C GLU A 292 -8.22 6.43 16.02
N VAL A 293 -8.31 6.10 14.73
CA VAL A 293 -9.11 6.89 13.76
C VAL A 293 -10.57 6.95 14.21
N PRO A 294 -11.21 8.14 14.32
CA PRO A 294 -12.58 8.30 14.85
C PRO A 294 -13.68 7.92 13.84
N VAL A 295 -13.45 6.87 13.05
CA VAL A 295 -14.37 6.35 12.03
C VAL A 295 -14.47 4.84 12.21
N LYS A 296 -15.67 4.27 12.11
CA LYS A 296 -15.84 2.83 12.05
C LYS A 296 -15.22 2.31 10.74
N VAL A 297 -14.26 1.40 10.83
CA VAL A 297 -13.62 0.80 9.65
C VAL A 297 -13.72 -0.71 9.75
N ILE A 298 -14.27 -1.34 8.73
CA ILE A 298 -14.36 -2.79 8.60
C ILE A 298 -13.53 -3.21 7.41
N ALA A 299 -12.70 -4.22 7.58
CA ALA A 299 -11.94 -4.85 6.51
C ALA A 299 -12.52 -6.22 6.20
N ILE A 300 -12.72 -6.54 4.93
CA ILE A 300 -13.20 -7.83 4.45
C ILE A 300 -12.23 -8.34 3.40
N THR A 301 -11.63 -9.51 3.64
CA THR A 301 -10.63 -10.06 2.73
C THR A 301 -10.92 -11.54 2.41
N PRO A 302 -11.46 -11.83 1.21
CA PRO A 302 -11.56 -13.18 0.70
C PRO A 302 -10.20 -13.72 0.27
N LEU A 303 -9.72 -14.78 0.92
CA LEU A 303 -8.39 -15.37 0.75
C LEU A 303 -8.49 -16.76 0.12
N THR A 304 -7.87 -16.96 -1.04
CA THR A 304 -7.83 -18.28 -1.71
C THR A 304 -6.70 -18.37 -2.73
N GLU A 305 -6.54 -19.51 -3.35
CA GLU A 305 -5.67 -19.73 -4.52
C GLU A 305 -6.54 -20.11 -5.74
N ASN A 306 -6.12 -19.68 -6.93
CA ASN A 306 -6.72 -20.08 -8.19
C ASN A 306 -5.82 -21.09 -8.90
N MET A 307 -6.09 -22.38 -8.74
CA MET A 307 -5.23 -23.47 -9.20
C MET A 307 -5.96 -24.45 -10.12
N PRO A 308 -5.28 -24.98 -11.16
CA PRO A 308 -5.83 -26.06 -11.98
C PRO A 308 -5.73 -27.40 -11.23
N SER A 309 -6.82 -28.15 -11.21
CA SER A 309 -6.85 -29.52 -10.68
C SER A 309 -8.12 -30.25 -11.19
N GLY A 310 -8.29 -31.49 -10.79
CA GLY A 310 -9.52 -32.25 -11.09
C GLY A 310 -10.79 -31.70 -10.44
N GLY A 311 -10.64 -30.88 -9.38
CA GLY A 311 -11.74 -30.19 -8.70
C GLY A 311 -11.93 -28.73 -9.10
N ALA A 312 -11.09 -28.20 -10.00
CA ALA A 312 -11.09 -26.79 -10.35
C ALA A 312 -12.37 -26.34 -11.06
N LEU A 313 -12.71 -25.06 -10.85
CA LEU A 313 -13.76 -24.34 -11.55
C LEU A 313 -13.55 -24.41 -13.08
N ARG A 314 -14.61 -24.67 -13.83
CA ARG A 314 -14.54 -24.84 -15.28
C ARG A 314 -15.28 -23.73 -16.02
N PRO A 315 -14.81 -23.31 -17.18
CA PRO A 315 -15.63 -22.50 -18.07
C PRO A 315 -16.97 -23.19 -18.38
N GLY A 316 -18.08 -22.47 -18.18
CA GLY A 316 -19.45 -22.96 -18.27
C GLY A 316 -20.08 -23.33 -16.91
N ASP A 317 -19.33 -23.41 -15.83
CA ASP A 317 -19.89 -23.57 -14.49
C ASP A 317 -20.66 -22.31 -14.06
N VAL A 318 -21.69 -22.50 -13.23
CA VAL A 318 -22.47 -21.40 -12.64
C VAL A 318 -22.28 -21.41 -11.14
N LEU A 319 -21.78 -20.28 -10.61
CA LEU A 319 -21.65 -20.05 -9.18
C LEU A 319 -22.84 -19.25 -8.65
N ARG A 320 -23.07 -19.36 -7.34
CA ARG A 320 -24.03 -18.51 -6.63
C ARG A 320 -23.30 -17.72 -5.55
N ALA A 321 -23.21 -16.40 -5.72
CA ALA A 321 -22.62 -15.50 -4.75
C ALA A 321 -23.46 -15.42 -3.45
N ARG A 322 -22.88 -14.89 -2.37
CA ARG A 322 -23.51 -14.73 -1.05
C ARG A 322 -24.89 -14.06 -1.13
N ASN A 323 -25.04 -13.00 -1.93
CA ASN A 323 -26.31 -12.28 -2.12
C ASN A 323 -27.36 -13.07 -2.93
N GLY A 324 -27.05 -14.28 -3.36
CA GLY A 324 -27.94 -15.17 -4.11
C GLY A 324 -27.88 -15.03 -5.63
N LYS A 325 -27.22 -13.99 -6.17
CA LYS A 325 -27.04 -13.85 -7.63
C LYS A 325 -26.20 -14.97 -8.20
N THR A 326 -26.56 -15.39 -9.40
CA THR A 326 -25.86 -16.46 -10.14
C THR A 326 -24.89 -15.88 -11.14
N ILE A 327 -23.72 -16.51 -11.28
CA ILE A 327 -22.63 -16.03 -12.11
C ILE A 327 -22.19 -17.18 -13.05
N GLU A 328 -22.36 -17.00 -14.35
CA GLU A 328 -21.77 -17.88 -15.35
C GLU A 328 -20.28 -17.59 -15.47
N VAL A 329 -19.45 -18.60 -15.27
CA VAL A 329 -17.99 -18.48 -15.37
C VAL A 329 -17.55 -18.90 -16.77
N LEU A 330 -17.15 -17.95 -17.61
CA LEU A 330 -16.62 -18.22 -18.94
C LEU A 330 -15.08 -18.10 -19.02
N ASN A 331 -14.48 -17.47 -18.02
CA ASN A 331 -13.03 -17.34 -17.90
C ASN A 331 -12.62 -17.51 -16.44
N THR A 332 -11.90 -18.59 -16.12
CA THR A 332 -11.44 -18.84 -14.75
C THR A 332 -10.26 -17.96 -14.34
N ASP A 333 -9.66 -17.19 -15.26
CA ASP A 333 -8.66 -16.13 -15.01
C ASP A 333 -9.31 -14.77 -14.68
N ALA A 334 -10.62 -14.72 -14.59
CA ALA A 334 -11.40 -13.59 -14.08
C ALA A 334 -12.01 -13.96 -12.70
N GLU A 335 -11.20 -14.53 -11.84
CA GLU A 335 -11.52 -15.08 -10.52
C GLU A 335 -11.64 -14.01 -9.43
N GLY A 336 -10.82 -12.94 -9.54
CA GLY A 336 -10.77 -11.87 -8.55
C GLY A 336 -12.14 -11.24 -8.30
N ARG A 337 -12.89 -10.99 -9.37
CA ARG A 337 -14.26 -10.45 -9.25
C ARG A 337 -15.26 -11.45 -8.64
N LEU A 338 -14.99 -12.76 -8.74
CA LEU A 338 -15.83 -13.79 -8.13
C LEU A 338 -15.66 -13.81 -6.60
N VAL A 339 -14.44 -13.74 -6.12
CA VAL A 339 -14.18 -13.67 -4.67
C VAL A 339 -14.62 -12.33 -4.08
N LEU A 340 -14.45 -11.23 -4.84
CA LEU A 340 -14.93 -9.91 -4.44
C LEU A 340 -16.46 -9.85 -4.40
N ALA A 341 -17.17 -10.62 -5.22
CA ALA A 341 -18.63 -10.72 -5.18
C ALA A 341 -19.14 -11.07 -3.77
N ASP A 342 -18.51 -12.06 -3.13
CA ASP A 342 -18.87 -12.44 -1.75
C ASP A 342 -18.43 -11.41 -0.73
N GLY A 343 -17.21 -10.87 -0.87
CA GLY A 343 -16.71 -9.83 0.02
C GLY A 343 -17.56 -8.55 -0.02
N LEU A 344 -17.95 -8.11 -1.22
CA LEU A 344 -18.83 -6.94 -1.41
C LEU A 344 -20.24 -7.21 -0.91
N SER A 345 -20.78 -8.42 -1.11
CA SER A 345 -22.09 -8.79 -0.56
C SER A 345 -22.10 -8.70 0.97
N LEU A 346 -21.05 -9.19 1.63
CA LEU A 346 -20.89 -9.06 3.08
C LEU A 346 -20.71 -7.60 3.49
N ALA A 347 -19.99 -6.80 2.68
CA ALA A 347 -19.78 -5.37 2.93
C ALA A 347 -21.10 -4.57 2.93
N VAL A 348 -22.02 -4.89 2.03
CA VAL A 348 -23.35 -4.25 1.96
C VAL A 348 -24.19 -4.57 3.19
N GLU A 349 -24.08 -5.78 3.74
CA GLU A 349 -24.81 -6.20 4.96
C GLU A 349 -24.42 -5.39 6.21
N GLU A 350 -23.21 -4.76 6.20
CA GLU A 350 -22.74 -3.86 7.26
C GLU A 350 -23.35 -2.43 7.17
N GLU A 351 -24.11 -2.14 6.13
CA GLU A 351 -24.78 -0.83 5.88
C GLU A 351 -23.82 0.38 6.04
N PRO A 352 -22.61 0.38 5.41
CA PRO A 352 -21.65 1.46 5.58
C PRO A 352 -22.01 2.70 4.75
N ASP A 353 -21.43 3.85 5.11
CA ASP A 353 -21.50 5.08 4.31
C ASP A 353 -20.67 4.97 3.02
N LEU A 354 -19.60 4.17 3.03
CA LEU A 354 -18.69 4.00 1.89
C LEU A 354 -18.12 2.58 1.85
N ILE A 355 -18.10 1.99 0.67
CA ILE A 355 -17.35 0.76 0.39
C ILE A 355 -16.24 1.10 -0.61
N VAL A 356 -15.01 0.67 -0.31
CA VAL A 356 -13.87 0.75 -1.22
C VAL A 356 -13.28 -0.62 -1.40
N ASP A 357 -13.22 -1.14 -2.61
CA ASP A 357 -12.48 -2.36 -2.91
C ASP A 357 -11.12 -2.06 -3.52
N ILE A 358 -10.13 -2.88 -3.16
CA ILE A 358 -8.74 -2.76 -3.60
C ILE A 358 -8.32 -4.09 -4.20
N ALA A 359 -7.98 -4.08 -5.49
CA ALA A 359 -7.74 -5.33 -6.20
C ALA A 359 -6.73 -5.18 -7.36
N THR A 360 -5.87 -6.16 -7.51
CA THR A 360 -5.10 -6.44 -8.71
C THR A 360 -6.02 -7.13 -9.74
N LEU A 361 -7.03 -6.38 -10.25
CA LEU A 361 -8.20 -7.01 -10.85
C LEU A 361 -8.05 -7.31 -12.34
N THR A 362 -7.48 -6.36 -13.12
CA THR A 362 -7.46 -6.51 -14.58
C THR A 362 -6.13 -6.08 -15.21
N GLY A 363 -5.61 -6.92 -16.09
CA GLY A 363 -4.50 -6.52 -16.97
C GLY A 363 -4.87 -5.36 -17.89
N ALA A 364 -6.16 -5.17 -18.21
CA ALA A 364 -6.65 -4.08 -19.02
C ALA A 364 -6.37 -2.71 -18.40
N CYS A 365 -6.49 -2.56 -17.08
CA CYS A 365 -6.14 -1.34 -16.35
C CYS A 365 -4.66 -1.01 -16.53
N LYS A 366 -3.77 -2.01 -16.33
CA LYS A 366 -2.33 -1.86 -16.51
C LYS A 366 -1.93 -1.50 -17.96
N ILE A 367 -2.65 -2.04 -18.96
CA ILE A 367 -2.43 -1.69 -20.37
C ILE A 367 -2.85 -0.24 -20.64
N ALA A 368 -3.96 0.22 -20.04
CA ALA A 368 -4.48 1.57 -20.24
C ALA A 368 -3.63 2.65 -19.55
N LEU A 369 -3.23 2.39 -18.28
CA LEU A 369 -2.62 3.41 -17.40
C LEU A 369 -1.13 3.18 -17.13
N GLY A 370 -0.56 2.07 -17.59
CA GLY A 370 0.81 1.67 -17.29
C GLY A 370 0.98 1.10 -15.87
N PRO A 371 2.24 0.82 -15.46
CA PRO A 371 2.52 0.12 -14.19
C PRO A 371 2.51 1.03 -12.94
N SER A 372 2.38 2.35 -13.11
CA SER A 372 2.60 3.33 -12.05
C SER A 372 1.33 4.12 -11.68
N ILE A 373 0.19 3.85 -12.31
CA ILE A 373 -1.06 4.58 -12.09
C ILE A 373 -2.17 3.57 -11.82
N GLY A 374 -2.84 3.72 -10.67
CA GLY A 374 -4.02 2.93 -10.32
C GLY A 374 -5.28 3.44 -11.04
N GLY A 375 -6.20 2.53 -11.42
CA GLY A 375 -7.51 2.92 -11.93
C GLY A 375 -8.51 3.06 -10.80
N VAL A 376 -9.26 4.17 -10.78
CA VAL A 376 -10.40 4.38 -9.89
C VAL A 376 -11.68 4.32 -10.71
N LEU A 377 -12.59 3.46 -10.32
CA LEU A 377 -13.94 3.36 -10.86
C LEU A 377 -14.92 3.46 -9.68
N GLY A 378 -16.08 4.02 -9.87
CA GLY A 378 -17.07 4.12 -8.80
C GLY A 378 -18.43 4.58 -9.32
N ASN A 379 -19.46 4.34 -8.53
CA ASN A 379 -20.85 4.71 -8.78
C ASN A 379 -21.29 5.97 -8.01
N ASP A 380 -20.35 6.58 -7.25
CA ASP A 380 -20.57 7.83 -6.52
C ASP A 380 -19.40 8.80 -6.75
N ASP A 381 -19.70 9.96 -7.30
CA ASP A 381 -18.70 10.99 -7.60
C ASP A 381 -18.03 11.56 -6.34
N ALA A 382 -18.72 11.60 -5.20
CA ALA A 382 -18.14 12.11 -3.96
C ALA A 382 -17.11 11.10 -3.42
N ALA A 383 -17.43 9.80 -3.50
CA ALA A 383 -16.50 8.72 -3.15
C ALA A 383 -15.25 8.74 -4.05
N ILE A 384 -15.43 8.88 -5.37
CA ILE A 384 -14.31 8.98 -6.32
C ILE A 384 -13.40 10.17 -5.98
N ARG A 385 -13.98 11.34 -5.72
CA ARG A 385 -13.22 12.54 -5.31
C ARG A 385 -12.48 12.34 -3.99
N ALA A 386 -13.12 11.71 -3.00
CA ALA A 386 -12.50 11.43 -1.71
C ALA A 386 -11.28 10.48 -1.84
N VAL A 387 -11.43 9.38 -2.59
CA VAL A 387 -10.34 8.43 -2.86
C VAL A 387 -9.21 9.10 -3.64
N THR A 388 -9.54 9.87 -4.69
CA THR A 388 -8.53 10.57 -5.50
C THR A 388 -7.76 11.60 -4.68
N ALA A 389 -8.45 12.36 -3.81
CA ALA A 389 -7.81 13.32 -2.92
C ALA A 389 -6.92 12.62 -1.86
N ALA A 390 -7.36 11.49 -1.32
CA ALA A 390 -6.55 10.69 -0.39
C ALA A 390 -5.30 10.13 -1.06
N ALA A 391 -5.42 9.62 -2.30
CA ALA A 391 -4.30 9.15 -3.10
C ALA A 391 -3.26 10.27 -3.34
N ALA A 392 -3.72 11.48 -3.71
CA ALA A 392 -2.84 12.63 -3.91
C ALA A 392 -2.08 12.99 -2.62
N ARG A 393 -2.75 13.01 -1.45
CA ARG A 393 -2.08 13.23 -0.15
C ARG A 393 -1.06 12.15 0.20
N ALA A 394 -1.35 10.89 -0.17
CA ALA A 394 -0.44 9.76 0.05
C ALA A 394 0.73 9.69 -0.95
N GLY A 395 0.73 10.53 -2.02
CA GLY A 395 1.70 10.44 -3.12
C GLY A 395 1.44 9.28 -4.09
N GLU A 396 0.24 8.69 -4.04
CA GLU A 396 -0.17 7.61 -4.93
C GLU A 396 -0.83 8.17 -6.20
N LYS A 397 -0.42 7.64 -7.36
CA LYS A 397 -0.97 8.08 -8.63
C LYS A 397 -2.16 7.24 -9.01
N VAL A 398 -3.30 7.91 -9.19
CA VAL A 398 -4.53 7.27 -9.66
C VAL A 398 -5.15 8.06 -10.80
N TRP A 399 -5.98 7.37 -11.60
CA TRP A 399 -6.76 7.98 -12.68
C TRP A 399 -8.16 7.40 -12.71
N THR A 400 -9.16 8.27 -12.81
CA THR A 400 -10.56 7.83 -12.89
C THR A 400 -10.87 7.28 -14.28
N LEU A 401 -11.41 6.06 -14.32
CA LEU A 401 -11.97 5.42 -15.50
C LEU A 401 -13.50 5.44 -15.41
N PRO A 402 -14.23 5.57 -16.53
CA PRO A 402 -15.69 5.62 -16.50
C PRO A 402 -16.29 4.24 -16.16
N LEU A 403 -17.44 4.23 -15.50
CA LEU A 403 -18.37 3.10 -15.48
C LEU A 403 -19.41 3.32 -16.59
N GLU A 404 -19.12 2.84 -17.79
CA GLU A 404 -19.96 3.06 -18.97
C GLU A 404 -21.10 2.03 -19.03
N GLU A 405 -22.30 2.46 -18.73
CA GLU A 405 -23.51 1.65 -18.66
C GLU A 405 -23.85 0.94 -19.99
N GLU A 406 -23.47 1.52 -21.15
CA GLU A 406 -23.66 0.88 -22.44
C GLU A 406 -22.91 -0.45 -22.58
N TYR A 407 -21.93 -0.70 -21.71
CA TYR A 407 -21.19 -1.99 -21.67
C TYR A 407 -21.83 -3.04 -20.77
N ALA A 408 -22.89 -2.72 -20.02
CA ALA A 408 -23.57 -3.69 -19.17
C ALA A 408 -24.08 -4.93 -19.95
N PRO A 409 -24.59 -4.82 -21.20
CA PRO A 409 -24.97 -5.99 -21.98
C PRO A 409 -23.82 -6.97 -22.27
N LEU A 410 -22.55 -6.50 -22.20
CA LEU A 410 -21.39 -7.36 -22.43
C LEU A 410 -21.20 -8.41 -21.33
N ILE A 411 -21.79 -8.22 -20.14
CA ILE A 411 -21.72 -9.15 -19.01
C ILE A 411 -23.05 -9.87 -18.73
N GLU A 412 -24.08 -9.69 -19.57
CA GLU A 412 -25.31 -10.47 -19.50
C GLU A 412 -25.06 -11.93 -19.85
N SER A 413 -25.72 -12.85 -19.15
CA SER A 413 -25.68 -14.28 -19.40
C SER A 413 -27.05 -14.82 -19.85
N PRO A 414 -27.12 -15.80 -20.76
CA PRO A 414 -28.37 -16.44 -21.13
C PRO A 414 -28.84 -17.49 -20.11
N ILE A 415 -27.97 -17.86 -19.13
CA ILE A 415 -28.25 -18.97 -18.19
C ILE A 415 -28.08 -18.59 -16.72
N ALA A 416 -27.54 -17.37 -16.42
CA ALA A 416 -27.33 -16.87 -15.10
C ALA A 416 -27.67 -15.37 -15.06
N ASP A 417 -27.63 -14.73 -13.86
CA ASP A 417 -27.90 -13.30 -13.72
C ASP A 417 -26.82 -12.47 -14.41
N VAL A 418 -25.57 -12.93 -14.38
CA VAL A 418 -24.43 -12.24 -14.96
C VAL A 418 -23.34 -13.25 -15.36
N LYS A 419 -22.47 -12.89 -16.30
CA LYS A 419 -21.24 -13.67 -16.58
C LYS A 419 -19.99 -12.92 -16.17
N ASN A 420 -18.92 -13.64 -15.84
CA ASN A 420 -17.71 -13.06 -15.27
C ASN A 420 -16.75 -12.39 -16.26
N THR A 421 -17.11 -12.28 -17.54
CA THR A 421 -16.27 -11.64 -18.56
C THR A 421 -17.10 -10.89 -19.59
N GLY A 422 -16.65 -9.67 -19.95
CA GLY A 422 -17.25 -8.83 -21.00
C GLY A 422 -16.51 -8.92 -22.34
N GLY A 423 -15.57 -9.87 -22.50
CA GLY A 423 -14.79 -10.01 -23.72
C GLY A 423 -13.48 -9.22 -23.70
N ARG A 424 -12.92 -8.94 -24.90
CA ARG A 424 -11.56 -8.40 -25.06
C ARG A 424 -11.45 -6.90 -24.73
N PHE A 425 -12.48 -6.11 -24.98
CA PHE A 425 -12.44 -4.65 -24.88
C PHE A 425 -13.09 -4.15 -23.60
N GLY A 426 -12.60 -3.00 -23.09
CA GLY A 426 -13.17 -2.37 -21.91
C GLY A 426 -13.06 -3.22 -20.63
N GLY A 427 -12.07 -4.10 -20.52
CA GLY A 427 -12.00 -5.10 -19.44
C GLY A 427 -11.99 -4.52 -18.02
N ALA A 428 -11.43 -3.31 -17.81
CA ALA A 428 -11.50 -2.64 -16.52
C ALA A 428 -12.92 -2.13 -16.23
N ILE A 429 -13.61 -1.59 -17.23
CA ILE A 429 -14.97 -1.07 -17.12
C ILE A 429 -15.96 -2.20 -16.87
N THR A 430 -15.89 -3.28 -17.67
CA THR A 430 -16.77 -4.44 -17.49
C THR A 430 -16.54 -5.16 -16.17
N ALA A 431 -15.31 -5.11 -15.60
CA ALA A 431 -15.04 -5.60 -14.26
C ALA A 431 -15.71 -4.73 -13.20
N GLY A 432 -15.61 -3.39 -13.33
CA GLY A 432 -16.30 -2.46 -12.43
C GLY A 432 -17.82 -2.61 -12.49
N LEU A 433 -18.40 -2.73 -13.69
CA LEU A 433 -19.83 -2.98 -13.86
C LEU A 433 -20.27 -4.31 -13.23
N PHE A 434 -19.46 -5.37 -13.38
CA PHE A 434 -19.72 -6.65 -12.74
C PHE A 434 -19.79 -6.51 -11.21
N LEU A 435 -18.82 -5.83 -10.59
CA LEU A 435 -18.82 -5.59 -9.14
C LEU A 435 -20.01 -4.73 -8.72
N GLY A 436 -20.34 -3.68 -9.50
CA GLY A 436 -21.51 -2.83 -9.27
C GLY A 436 -22.83 -3.61 -9.29
N CYS A 437 -22.99 -4.59 -10.19
CA CYS A 437 -24.19 -5.45 -10.24
C CYS A 437 -24.38 -6.29 -8.97
N LEU A 438 -23.35 -6.50 -8.16
CA LEU A 438 -23.42 -7.34 -6.97
C LEU A 438 -23.67 -6.53 -5.69
N LEU A 439 -23.63 -5.21 -5.77
CA LEU A 439 -23.93 -4.30 -4.66
C LEU A 439 -25.44 -4.06 -4.49
N TYR A 440 -26.25 -4.37 -5.49
CA TYR A 440 -27.70 -4.06 -5.49
C TYR A 440 -28.55 -5.32 -5.76
#